data_ae6747c03121ca7aaa261d1beb2372cf
#
_entry.id   ae6747c03121ca7aaa261d1beb2372cf
#
_cell.length_a   1.000
_cell.length_b   1.000
_cell.length_c   1.000
_cell.angle_alpha   90.00
_cell.angle_beta   90.00
_cell.angle_gamma   90.00
#
_symmetry.space_group_name_H-M   'P 1'
#
loop_
_entity.id
_entity.type
_entity.pdbx_description
1 polymer ?
#
loop_
_entity_poly.entity_id
_entity_poly.type
_entity_poly.pdbx_seq_one_letter_code
_entity_poly.pdbx_strand_id
1 'polypeptide(L)'
;AALEEHVPKETATTPTGTKQVDDSADTYWALTELSLRNNTADNTGAVMFAGHVTTSEQEAMYQWTRPTDFFLATSWDDPMTRLTALAHPVRGTILRTLLDAPATAAQLAENNVVTSTGTAYHHLNALMAAGWISKKPTGEFSIRISRIVPLLTILACCEDH
;
A
#
# COMPACT_ATOMS: atom_id res chain seq x y z
N ALA A 1 -46.15 -18.15 7.41
CA ALA A 1 -45.22 -17.71 8.42
C ALA A 1 -43.89 -17.45 7.71
N ALA A 2 -43.59 -16.19 7.44
CA ALA A 2 -42.36 -15.75 6.83
C ALA A 2 -41.32 -15.51 7.95
N LEU A 3 -40.16 -16.14 7.86
CA LEU A 3 -39.01 -15.86 8.70
C LEU A 3 -38.26 -14.69 8.06
N GLU A 4 -38.32 -13.55 8.71
CA GLU A 4 -37.43 -12.40 8.40
C GLU A 4 -36.04 -12.72 8.96
N GLU A 5 -35.10 -12.89 8.08
CA GLU A 5 -33.69 -13.06 8.40
C GLU A 5 -33.08 -11.66 8.70
N HIS A 6 -32.77 -11.44 9.96
CA HIS A 6 -32.20 -10.18 10.47
C HIS A 6 -30.69 -10.19 10.25
N VAL A 7 -30.23 -9.42 9.25
CA VAL A 7 -28.80 -9.15 9.01
C VAL A 7 -28.33 -8.10 10.02
N PRO A 8 -27.31 -8.35 10.85
CA PRO A 8 -26.77 -7.34 11.73
C PRO A 8 -26.06 -6.25 10.92
N LYS A 9 -26.47 -5.01 11.11
CA LYS A 9 -25.75 -3.83 10.64
C LYS A 9 -24.53 -3.64 11.53
N GLU A 10 -23.35 -3.96 11.02
CA GLU A 10 -22.10 -3.59 11.66
C GLU A 10 -21.94 -2.05 11.59
N THR A 11 -21.98 -1.43 12.75
CA THR A 11 -21.70 -0.01 12.93
C THR A 11 -20.17 0.17 12.98
N ALA A 12 -19.60 0.69 11.93
CA ALA A 12 -18.20 1.11 11.91
C ALA A 12 -17.97 2.21 12.95
N THR A 13 -17.11 1.93 13.92
CA THR A 13 -16.68 2.88 14.93
C THR A 13 -15.62 3.81 14.35
N THR A 14 -15.90 5.10 14.31
CA THR A 14 -15.02 6.16 13.82
C THR A 14 -13.81 6.33 14.74
N PRO A 15 -12.56 6.37 14.23
CA PRO A 15 -11.41 6.78 15.03
C PRO A 15 -11.49 8.28 15.34
N THR A 16 -11.43 8.61 16.63
CA THR A 16 -11.45 9.97 17.16
C THR A 16 -10.13 10.69 16.87
N GLY A 17 -10.17 11.72 16.07
CA GLY A 17 -9.07 12.66 15.95
C GLY A 17 -9.12 13.54 14.70
N THR A 18 -9.60 14.76 14.90
CA THR A 18 -9.34 15.98 14.15
C THR A 18 -10.32 16.40 13.05
N LYS A 19 -10.98 17.52 13.34
CA LYS A 19 -11.79 18.42 12.48
C LYS A 19 -13.02 17.79 11.85
N GLN A 20 -14.16 18.10 12.46
CA GLN A 20 -15.45 18.10 11.79
C GLN A 20 -15.37 18.90 10.49
N VAL A 21 -15.34 18.20 9.37
CA VAL A 21 -15.90 18.67 8.13
C VAL A 21 -17.21 17.92 8.00
N ASP A 22 -18.30 18.66 8.17
CA ASP A 22 -19.66 18.19 7.97
C ASP A 22 -19.82 17.95 6.47
N ASP A 23 -19.86 16.69 6.05
CA ASP A 23 -20.76 16.23 5.01
C ASP A 23 -20.53 14.75 4.70
N SER A 24 -21.53 13.92 4.98
CA SER A 24 -21.50 12.48 4.66
C SER A 24 -21.37 12.20 3.15
N ALA A 25 -21.68 13.17 2.29
CA ALA A 25 -21.49 13.09 0.84
C ALA A 25 -20.00 13.18 0.45
N ASP A 26 -19.19 13.90 1.22
CA ASP A 26 -17.78 14.11 0.92
C ASP A 26 -16.90 12.93 1.42
N THR A 27 -17.36 12.20 2.41
CA THR A 27 -16.62 11.05 2.97
C THR A 27 -16.50 9.89 1.96
N TYR A 28 -17.50 9.67 1.14
CA TYR A 28 -17.57 8.56 0.18
C TYR A 28 -17.46 9.01 -1.30
N TRP A 29 -16.93 10.21 -1.56
CA TRP A 29 -16.81 10.75 -2.90
C TRP A 29 -16.14 9.79 -3.89
N ALA A 30 -15.08 9.11 -3.47
CA ALA A 30 -14.33 8.18 -4.30
C ALA A 30 -15.16 6.92 -4.64
N LEU A 31 -15.91 6.40 -3.67
CA LEU A 31 -16.78 5.24 -3.89
C LEU A 31 -17.98 5.62 -4.79
N THR A 32 -18.55 6.81 -4.59
CA THR A 32 -19.63 7.34 -5.42
C THR A 32 -19.16 7.49 -6.86
N GLU A 33 -18.01 8.11 -7.09
CA GLU A 33 -17.44 8.29 -8.43
C GLU A 33 -17.08 6.94 -9.07
N LEU A 34 -16.52 6.02 -8.33
CA LEU A 34 -16.21 4.67 -8.80
C LEU A 34 -17.48 3.94 -9.25
N SER A 35 -18.56 4.03 -8.47
CA SER A 35 -19.86 3.42 -8.80
C SER A 35 -20.48 4.00 -10.06
N LEU A 36 -20.41 5.33 -10.22
CA LEU A 36 -20.92 6.02 -11.41
C LEU A 36 -20.16 5.62 -12.68
N ARG A 37 -18.84 5.53 -12.61
CA ARG A 37 -17.99 5.15 -13.75
C ARG A 37 -18.13 3.68 -14.14
N ASN A 38 -18.51 2.84 -13.22
CA ASN A 38 -18.66 1.40 -13.41
C ASN A 38 -20.11 0.95 -13.60
N ASN A 39 -21.04 1.86 -13.85
CA ASN A 39 -22.46 1.57 -14.00
C ASN A 39 -22.79 1.07 -15.42
N THR A 40 -22.33 -0.12 -15.77
CA THR A 40 -22.67 -0.86 -17.00
C THR A 40 -23.32 -2.20 -16.66
N ALA A 41 -24.19 -2.71 -17.52
CA ALA A 41 -25.00 -3.91 -17.26
C ALA A 41 -24.17 -5.18 -16.97
N ASP A 42 -22.94 -5.27 -17.49
CA ASP A 42 -22.03 -6.40 -17.34
C ASP A 42 -20.92 -6.14 -16.30
N ASN A 43 -21.10 -5.14 -15.45
CA ASN A 43 -20.04 -4.70 -14.54
C ASN A 43 -20.05 -5.51 -13.24
N THR A 44 -18.94 -6.19 -12.98
CA THR A 44 -18.68 -6.96 -11.74
C THR A 44 -18.11 -6.10 -10.61
N GLY A 45 -18.03 -4.77 -10.82
CA GLY A 45 -17.41 -3.85 -9.87
C GLY A 45 -15.93 -3.59 -10.15
N ALA A 46 -15.33 -2.74 -9.33
CA ALA A 46 -13.91 -2.41 -9.43
C ALA A 46 -13.33 -2.09 -8.05
N VAL A 47 -12.02 -2.25 -7.93
CA VAL A 47 -11.24 -1.81 -6.78
C VAL A 47 -10.38 -0.62 -7.19
N MET A 48 -10.37 0.40 -6.35
CA MET A 48 -9.55 1.59 -6.53
C MET A 48 -8.75 1.86 -5.25
N PHE A 49 -7.52 2.32 -5.42
CA PHE A 49 -6.77 2.98 -4.35
C PHE A 49 -6.13 4.25 -4.88
N ALA A 50 -5.95 5.21 -4.01
CA ALA A 50 -5.31 6.48 -4.31
C ALA A 50 -4.56 6.99 -3.09
N GLY A 51 -3.54 7.79 -3.32
CA GLY A 51 -2.78 8.42 -2.24
C GLY A 51 -1.97 9.61 -2.72
N HIS A 52 -1.77 10.54 -1.79
CA HIS A 52 -0.86 11.67 -1.91
C HIS A 52 0.04 11.63 -0.68
N VAL A 53 1.32 11.39 -0.88
CA VAL A 53 2.32 11.21 0.17
C VAL A 53 3.44 12.22 -0.04
N THR A 54 3.70 13.02 0.99
CA THR A 54 4.84 13.94 1.04
C THR A 54 5.78 13.48 2.14
N THR A 55 7.04 13.26 1.79
CA THR A 55 8.13 12.99 2.72
C THR A 55 9.12 14.14 2.69
N SER A 56 10.17 14.10 3.52
CA SER A 56 11.25 15.10 3.49
C SER A 56 11.96 15.19 2.14
N GLU A 57 12.01 14.09 1.39
CA GLU A 57 12.81 13.94 0.18
C GLU A 57 11.97 13.90 -1.12
N GLN A 58 10.69 13.59 -1.04
CA GLN A 58 9.88 13.36 -2.24
C GLN A 58 8.38 13.49 -2.01
N GLU A 59 7.68 13.76 -3.09
CA GLU A 59 6.24 13.76 -3.17
C GLU A 59 5.79 12.67 -4.14
N ALA A 60 4.80 11.87 -3.74
CA ALA A 60 4.24 10.79 -4.54
C ALA A 60 2.71 10.91 -4.59
N MET A 61 2.18 11.05 -5.80
CA MET A 61 0.74 10.94 -6.05
C MET A 61 0.49 9.73 -6.95
N TYR A 62 -0.49 8.92 -6.57
CA TYR A 62 -0.78 7.71 -7.30
C TYR A 62 -2.26 7.34 -7.16
N GLN A 63 -2.86 6.95 -8.27
CA GLN A 63 -4.21 6.39 -8.31
C GLN A 63 -4.21 5.19 -9.25
N TRP A 64 -4.89 4.12 -8.83
CA TRP A 64 -5.01 2.92 -9.61
C TRP A 64 -6.40 2.31 -9.47
N THR A 65 -6.96 1.87 -10.59
CA THR A 65 -8.27 1.21 -10.63
C THR A 65 -8.18 -0.05 -11.48
N ARG A 66 -8.80 -1.13 -11.02
CA ARG A 66 -8.94 -2.38 -11.75
C ARG A 66 -10.36 -2.92 -11.61
N PRO A 67 -10.97 -3.39 -12.70
CA PRO A 67 -12.24 -4.13 -12.61
C PRO A 67 -12.03 -5.45 -11.89
N THR A 68 -13.08 -5.93 -11.24
CA THR A 68 -13.05 -7.21 -10.49
C THR A 68 -12.67 -8.39 -11.40
N ASP A 69 -13.16 -8.40 -12.63
CA ASP A 69 -12.86 -9.45 -13.63
C ASP A 69 -11.37 -9.58 -13.93
N PHE A 70 -10.63 -8.48 -13.89
CA PHE A 70 -9.18 -8.53 -14.05
C PHE A 70 -8.52 -9.44 -13.00
N PHE A 71 -8.94 -9.33 -11.73
CA PHE A 71 -8.39 -10.16 -10.66
C PHE A 71 -8.80 -11.62 -10.78
N LEU A 72 -10.01 -11.89 -11.29
CA LEU A 72 -10.51 -13.24 -11.49
C LEU A 72 -9.86 -13.93 -12.70
N ALA A 73 -9.49 -13.16 -13.73
CA ALA A 73 -8.95 -13.68 -14.98
C ALA A 73 -7.42 -13.80 -15.03
N THR A 74 -6.69 -13.08 -14.15
CA THR A 74 -5.22 -13.07 -14.15
C THR A 74 -4.62 -13.96 -13.07
N SER A 75 -3.41 -14.52 -13.33
CA SER A 75 -2.63 -15.19 -12.28
C SER A 75 -2.20 -14.20 -11.21
N TRP A 76 -2.16 -14.67 -9.97
CA TRP A 76 -1.68 -13.91 -8.82
C TRP A 76 -0.21 -14.19 -8.47
N ASP A 77 0.52 -14.96 -9.26
CA ASP A 77 1.91 -15.38 -8.96
C ASP A 77 2.84 -14.18 -8.78
N ASP A 78 2.81 -13.23 -9.73
CA ASP A 78 3.62 -12.02 -9.64
C ASP A 78 3.23 -11.11 -8.47
N PRO A 79 1.95 -10.78 -8.24
CA PRO A 79 1.51 -10.07 -7.04
C PRO A 79 1.92 -10.77 -5.74
N MET A 80 1.75 -12.08 -5.63
CA MET A 80 2.12 -12.85 -4.45
C MET A 80 3.62 -12.86 -4.20
N THR A 81 4.43 -12.92 -5.25
CA THR A 81 5.90 -12.79 -5.14
C THR A 81 6.28 -11.42 -4.55
N ARG A 82 5.64 -10.34 -4.98
CA ARG A 82 5.87 -9.01 -4.44
C ARG A 82 5.41 -8.87 -2.99
N LEU A 83 4.25 -9.43 -2.64
CA LEU A 83 3.74 -9.44 -1.26
C LEU A 83 4.66 -10.24 -0.34
N THR A 84 5.14 -11.40 -0.76
CA THR A 84 6.09 -12.22 0.00
C THR A 84 7.37 -11.45 0.31
N ALA A 85 7.83 -10.60 -0.61
CA ALA A 85 8.97 -9.73 -0.35
C ALA A 85 8.72 -8.72 0.77
N LEU A 86 7.49 -8.25 0.97
CA LEU A 86 7.10 -7.34 2.06
C LEU A 86 6.91 -8.07 3.39
N ALA A 87 6.42 -9.31 3.36
CA ALA A 87 6.04 -10.09 4.54
C ALA A 87 7.24 -10.59 5.34
N HIS A 88 8.15 -9.69 5.72
CA HIS A 88 9.33 -9.97 6.53
C HIS A 88 9.63 -8.77 7.45
N PRO A 89 9.68 -8.95 8.79
CA PRO A 89 9.84 -7.83 9.74
C PRO A 89 11.05 -6.94 9.45
N VAL A 90 12.20 -7.52 9.15
CA VAL A 90 13.44 -6.75 8.85
C VAL A 90 13.26 -5.93 7.57
N ARG A 91 12.63 -6.48 6.53
CA ARG A 91 12.36 -5.74 5.29
C ARG A 91 11.36 -4.62 5.51
N GLY A 92 10.37 -4.81 6.37
CA GLY A 92 9.47 -3.75 6.81
C GLY A 92 10.22 -2.60 7.49
N THR A 93 11.15 -2.90 8.39
CA THR A 93 12.00 -1.87 9.05
C THR A 93 12.89 -1.14 8.04
N ILE A 94 13.50 -1.86 7.09
CA ILE A 94 14.28 -1.25 6.01
C ILE A 94 13.41 -0.31 5.18
N LEU A 95 12.24 -0.75 4.74
CA LEU A 95 11.33 0.08 3.93
C LEU A 95 10.86 1.32 4.67
N ARG A 96 10.58 1.20 5.99
CA ARG A 96 10.25 2.37 6.82
C ARG A 96 11.39 3.37 6.86
N THR A 97 12.62 2.91 7.00
CA THR A 97 13.82 3.78 6.96
C THR A 97 13.98 4.45 5.59
N LEU A 98 13.83 3.67 4.51
CA LEU A 98 13.96 4.19 3.15
C LEU A 98 12.78 5.09 2.72
N LEU A 99 11.65 5.05 3.42
CA LEU A 99 10.55 5.98 3.20
C LEU A 99 10.89 7.39 3.71
N ASP A 100 11.66 7.47 4.79
CA ASP A 100 12.15 8.72 5.34
C ASP A 100 13.27 9.31 4.49
N ALA A 101 14.33 8.53 4.21
CA ALA A 101 15.45 8.95 3.37
C ALA A 101 16.15 7.75 2.69
N PRO A 102 16.78 7.96 1.50
CA PRO A 102 17.66 6.98 0.89
C PRO A 102 18.82 6.60 1.83
N ALA A 103 19.25 5.34 1.78
CA ALA A 103 20.33 4.85 2.61
C ALA A 103 21.18 3.79 1.89
N THR A 104 22.46 3.71 2.23
CA THR A 104 23.36 2.62 1.83
C THR A 104 23.19 1.41 2.75
N ALA A 105 23.66 0.24 2.32
CA ALA A 105 23.68 -0.96 3.17
C ALA A 105 24.54 -0.77 4.43
N ALA A 106 25.62 0.00 4.35
CA ALA A 106 26.46 0.35 5.49
C ALA A 106 25.69 1.21 6.51
N GLN A 107 25.03 2.28 6.07
CA GLN A 107 24.21 3.13 6.94
C GLN A 107 23.08 2.37 7.64
N LEU A 108 22.43 1.41 6.95
CA LEU A 108 21.41 0.56 7.58
C LEU A 108 21.99 -0.29 8.71
N ALA A 109 23.21 -0.78 8.56
CA ALA A 109 23.91 -1.54 9.61
C ALA A 109 24.40 -0.63 10.75
N GLU A 110 25.00 0.52 10.44
CA GLU A 110 25.46 1.51 11.42
C GLU A 110 24.31 2.06 12.29
N ASN A 111 23.14 2.26 11.70
CA ASN A 111 21.94 2.70 12.39
C ASN A 111 21.16 1.56 13.09
N ASN A 112 21.73 0.36 13.16
CA ASN A 112 21.12 -0.83 13.78
C ASN A 112 19.76 -1.23 13.19
N VAL A 113 19.47 -0.85 11.95
CA VAL A 113 18.28 -1.32 11.21
C VAL A 113 18.43 -2.81 10.89
N VAL A 114 19.66 -3.24 10.64
CA VAL A 114 20.06 -4.63 10.42
C VAL A 114 21.35 -4.93 11.19
N THR A 115 21.65 -6.22 11.37
CA THR A 115 22.81 -6.66 12.18
C THR A 115 24.16 -6.51 11.49
N SER A 116 24.19 -6.44 10.16
CA SER A 116 25.41 -6.30 9.37
C SER A 116 25.12 -5.80 7.96
N THR A 117 26.15 -5.27 7.29
CA THR A 117 26.07 -4.88 5.86
C THR A 117 25.71 -6.07 4.97
N GLY A 118 26.20 -7.29 5.26
CA GLY A 118 25.84 -8.50 4.52
C GLY A 118 24.35 -8.83 4.65
N THR A 119 23.81 -8.73 5.87
CA THR A 119 22.37 -8.88 6.13
C THR A 119 21.55 -7.81 5.40
N ALA A 120 22.04 -6.55 5.39
CA ALA A 120 21.41 -5.49 4.63
C ALA A 120 21.29 -5.85 3.15
N TYR A 121 22.39 -6.26 2.50
CA TYR A 121 22.37 -6.64 1.09
C TYR A 121 21.44 -7.80 0.79
N HIS A 122 21.37 -8.80 1.67
CA HIS A 122 20.45 -9.93 1.50
C HIS A 122 19.00 -9.45 1.39
N HIS A 123 18.55 -8.58 2.29
CA HIS A 123 17.18 -8.07 2.30
C HIS A 123 16.94 -7.02 1.20
N LEU A 124 17.91 -6.14 0.93
CA LEU A 124 17.82 -5.13 -0.13
C LEU A 124 17.72 -5.78 -1.51
N ASN A 125 18.50 -6.85 -1.77
CA ASN A 125 18.42 -7.59 -3.04
C ASN A 125 17.05 -8.24 -3.24
N ALA A 126 16.45 -8.81 -2.18
CA ALA A 126 15.11 -9.37 -2.24
C ALA A 126 14.04 -8.30 -2.56
N LEU A 127 14.12 -7.14 -1.92
CA LEU A 127 13.22 -6.00 -2.19
C LEU A 127 13.41 -5.43 -3.60
N MET A 128 14.65 -5.36 -4.06
CA MET A 128 14.99 -4.86 -5.40
C MET A 128 14.51 -5.82 -6.49
N ALA A 129 14.72 -7.13 -6.31
CA ALA A 129 14.24 -8.15 -7.23
C ALA A 129 12.70 -8.15 -7.34
N ALA A 130 12.00 -7.88 -6.24
CA ALA A 130 10.54 -7.72 -6.21
C ALA A 130 10.05 -6.35 -6.72
N GLY A 131 10.95 -5.43 -7.07
CA GLY A 131 10.64 -4.13 -7.66
C GLY A 131 10.13 -3.08 -6.68
N TRP A 132 10.34 -3.24 -5.37
CA TRP A 132 9.95 -2.25 -4.36
C TRP A 132 10.93 -1.09 -4.27
N ILE A 133 12.21 -1.36 -4.38
CA ILE A 133 13.29 -0.38 -4.27
C ILE A 133 14.17 -0.37 -5.51
N SER A 134 14.98 0.66 -5.62
CA SER A 134 16.04 0.77 -6.63
C SER A 134 17.33 1.25 -5.98
N LYS A 135 18.46 0.92 -6.61
CA LYS A 135 19.78 1.40 -6.22
C LYS A 135 20.16 2.59 -7.07
N LYS A 136 20.58 3.67 -6.44
CA LYS A 136 21.11 4.87 -7.11
C LYS A 136 22.58 4.67 -7.49
N PRO A 137 23.12 5.45 -8.47
CA PRO A 137 24.55 5.43 -8.79
C PRO A 137 25.46 5.76 -7.60
N THR A 138 24.95 6.52 -6.61
CA THR A 138 25.62 6.83 -5.35
C THR A 138 25.81 5.63 -4.42
N GLY A 139 25.17 4.49 -4.71
CA GLY A 139 25.18 3.30 -3.87
C GLY A 139 24.04 3.24 -2.85
N GLU A 140 23.26 4.30 -2.73
CA GLU A 140 22.08 4.38 -1.88
C GLU A 140 20.91 3.61 -2.49
N PHE A 141 20.08 3.06 -1.63
CA PHE A 141 18.80 2.47 -1.99
C PHE A 141 17.65 3.42 -1.64
N SER A 142 16.62 3.44 -2.46
CA SER A 142 15.40 4.22 -2.23
C SER A 142 14.16 3.45 -2.67
N ILE A 143 13.00 3.73 -2.08
CA ILE A 143 11.73 3.21 -2.57
C ILE A 143 11.47 3.84 -3.95
N ARG A 144 11.00 3.04 -4.89
CA ARG A 144 10.56 3.59 -6.19
C ARG A 144 9.35 4.48 -5.96
N ILE A 145 9.33 5.67 -6.55
CA ILE A 145 8.24 6.66 -6.37
C ILE A 145 6.86 6.04 -6.65
N SER A 146 6.75 5.23 -7.71
CA SER A 146 5.51 4.52 -8.06
C SER A 146 5.10 3.42 -7.07
N ARG A 147 5.94 3.12 -6.07
CA ARG A 147 5.68 2.09 -5.05
C ARG A 147 5.37 2.65 -3.67
N ILE A 148 5.53 3.94 -3.46
CA ILE A 148 5.26 4.57 -2.15
C ILE A 148 3.79 4.44 -1.78
N VAL A 149 2.88 4.93 -2.61
CA VAL A 149 1.44 4.83 -2.34
C VAL A 149 0.97 3.38 -2.28
N PRO A 150 1.31 2.48 -3.23
CA PRO A 150 0.97 1.07 -3.12
C PRO A 150 1.45 0.39 -1.83
N LEU A 151 2.67 0.67 -1.38
CA LEU A 151 3.22 0.15 -0.13
C LEU A 151 2.37 0.57 1.07
N LEU A 152 2.11 1.87 1.20
CA LEU A 152 1.32 2.42 2.30
C LEU A 152 -0.15 1.97 2.24
N THR A 153 -0.71 1.78 1.05
CA THR A 153 -2.05 1.21 0.87
C THR A 153 -2.12 -0.22 1.40
N ILE A 154 -1.12 -1.07 1.09
CA ILE A 154 -1.06 -2.44 1.62
C ILE A 154 -0.99 -2.43 3.15
N LEU A 155 -0.16 -1.56 3.72
CA LEU A 155 -0.06 -1.44 5.18
C LEU A 155 -1.39 -0.97 5.80
N ALA A 156 -2.04 0.02 5.21
CA ALA A 156 -3.34 0.50 5.66
C ALA A 156 -4.41 -0.62 5.59
N CYS A 157 -4.41 -1.44 4.54
CA CYS A 157 -5.32 -2.59 4.44
C CYS A 157 -5.09 -3.68 5.51
N CYS A 158 -3.97 -3.65 6.23
CA CYS A 158 -3.67 -4.57 7.33
C CYS A 158 -4.05 -4.01 8.71
N GLU A 159 -4.60 -2.80 8.79
CA GLU A 159 -5.11 -2.24 10.03
C GLU A 159 -6.49 -2.83 10.36
N ASP A 160 -6.85 -2.85 11.65
CA ASP A 160 -8.19 -3.22 12.10
C ASP A 160 -9.18 -2.09 11.71
N HIS A 161 -10.24 -2.46 10.95
CA HIS A 161 -11.25 -1.53 10.44
C HIS A 161 -12.60 -1.73 11.09
#